data_828156861f288eb053367e277527833b
#
_entry.id   828156861f288eb053367e277527833b
#
_cell.length_a   1.000
_cell.length_b   1.000
_cell.length_c   1.000
_cell.angle_alpha   90.00
_cell.angle_beta   90.00
_cell.angle_gamma   90.00
#
_symmetry.space_group_name_H-M   'P 1'
#
loop_
_entity.id
_entity.type
_entity.pdbx_description
1 polymer ?
#
loop_
_entity_poly.entity_id
_entity_poly.type
_entity_poly.pdbx_seq_one_letter_code
_entity_poly.pdbx_strand_id
1 'polypeptide(L)'
;MNQRIVMTPFGGPATGSVLVPGSKSHTNRALLCAALAEGTSELSGVLFADDTEAMLEAVKSLGAEVKEHRSELSLQVTGLGGRPSFNDSVINCRSSGTTSRFILPVLAAGRGLATLDGSEQLRSRPFAEQISALRALGCDLKETRTLGELPLEIVADELAGGEIEIAADSSSQFVSGLLLAAPLYSKGLTIHLSGKLVSRPYIEMTVKVMEDFGVDVEQPNESTYVVHSGNYRATEVDIEPDATAA
;
A
#
# COMPACT_ATOMS: atom_id res chain seq x y z
N MET A 1 -2.99 -11.77 -32.09
CA MET A 1 -4.15 -12.50 -32.66
C MET A 1 -5.41 -11.97 -32.01
N ASN A 2 -6.33 -11.36 -32.78
CA ASN A 2 -7.62 -10.93 -32.23
C ASN A 2 -8.50 -12.17 -32.05
N GLN A 3 -8.67 -12.64 -30.82
CA GLN A 3 -9.68 -13.66 -30.51
C GLN A 3 -11.07 -13.00 -30.60
N ARG A 4 -11.89 -13.48 -31.52
CA ARG A 4 -13.27 -13.06 -31.66
C ARG A 4 -14.12 -13.95 -30.74
N ILE A 5 -14.67 -13.38 -29.67
CA ILE A 5 -15.59 -14.08 -28.80
C ILE A 5 -17.00 -13.86 -29.36
N VAL A 6 -17.70 -14.95 -29.70
CA VAL A 6 -19.11 -14.90 -30.09
C VAL A 6 -19.92 -15.21 -28.83
N MET A 7 -20.71 -14.24 -28.38
CA MET A 7 -21.63 -14.43 -27.26
C MET A 7 -23.03 -14.71 -27.80
N THR A 8 -23.62 -15.81 -27.34
CA THR A 8 -25.03 -16.12 -27.62
C THR A 8 -25.89 -15.57 -26.48
N PRO A 9 -26.91 -14.72 -26.73
CA PRO A 9 -27.80 -14.23 -25.71
C PRO A 9 -28.50 -15.37 -24.98
N PHE A 10 -28.72 -15.23 -23.65
CA PHE A 10 -29.54 -16.16 -22.91
C PHE A 10 -31.00 -16.11 -23.40
N GLY A 11 -31.64 -17.26 -23.56
CA GLY A 11 -33.02 -17.36 -23.98
C GLY A 11 -34.07 -17.06 -22.89
N GLY A 12 -33.61 -16.61 -21.69
CA GLY A 12 -34.45 -16.30 -20.53
C GLY A 12 -33.64 -15.66 -19.40
N PRO A 13 -34.21 -15.46 -18.20
CA PRO A 13 -33.50 -14.94 -17.04
C PRO A 13 -32.32 -15.83 -16.68
N ALA A 14 -31.13 -15.23 -16.56
CA ALA A 14 -29.99 -15.94 -16.04
C ALA A 14 -30.11 -16.14 -14.53
N THR A 15 -29.99 -17.39 -14.07
CA THR A 15 -29.95 -17.75 -12.65
C THR A 15 -28.65 -18.49 -12.35
N GLY A 16 -27.97 -18.14 -11.27
CA GLY A 16 -26.70 -18.78 -10.89
C GLY A 16 -26.07 -18.09 -9.70
N SER A 17 -24.99 -18.68 -9.19
CA SER A 17 -24.13 -18.08 -8.19
C SER A 17 -22.79 -17.74 -8.83
N VAL A 18 -22.26 -16.58 -8.51
CA VAL A 18 -20.93 -16.12 -8.96
C VAL A 18 -20.07 -15.89 -7.72
N LEU A 19 -18.86 -16.47 -7.70
CA LEU A 19 -17.87 -16.13 -6.71
C LEU A 19 -17.16 -14.85 -7.19
N VAL A 20 -17.35 -13.76 -6.46
CA VAL A 20 -16.68 -12.50 -6.73
C VAL A 20 -15.27 -12.56 -6.14
N PRO A 21 -14.21 -12.24 -6.91
CA PRO A 21 -12.85 -12.23 -6.39
C PRO A 21 -12.68 -11.18 -5.30
N GLY A 22 -11.70 -11.40 -4.43
CA GLY A 22 -11.36 -10.44 -3.37
C GLY A 22 -10.96 -9.07 -3.91
N SER A 23 -11.18 -8.04 -3.10
CA SER A 23 -10.82 -6.67 -3.44
C SER A 23 -9.29 -6.50 -3.52
N LYS A 24 -8.82 -6.05 -4.69
CA LYS A 24 -7.41 -5.70 -4.90
C LYS A 24 -6.94 -4.65 -3.89
N SER A 25 -7.74 -3.63 -3.70
CA SER A 25 -7.41 -2.49 -2.83
C SER A 25 -7.35 -2.88 -1.37
N HIS A 26 -8.21 -3.78 -0.92
CA HIS A 26 -8.19 -4.33 0.43
C HIS A 26 -6.99 -5.29 0.61
N THR A 27 -6.79 -6.24 -0.33
CA THR A 27 -5.66 -7.19 -0.30
C THR A 27 -4.31 -6.47 -0.14
N ASN A 28 -4.03 -5.43 -0.94
CA ASN A 28 -2.76 -4.71 -0.87
C ASN A 28 -2.53 -4.03 0.50
N ARG A 29 -3.58 -3.47 1.10
CA ARG A 29 -3.50 -2.82 2.42
C ARG A 29 -3.28 -3.83 3.53
N ALA A 30 -4.10 -4.87 3.57
CA ALA A 30 -4.01 -5.93 4.58
C ALA A 30 -2.65 -6.64 4.50
N LEU A 31 -2.15 -6.92 3.29
CA LEU A 31 -0.85 -7.56 3.10
C LEU A 31 0.30 -6.68 3.60
N LEU A 32 0.24 -5.37 3.36
CA LEU A 32 1.27 -4.45 3.88
C LEU A 32 1.20 -4.32 5.40
N CYS A 33 0.01 -4.15 6.00
CA CYS A 33 -0.14 -4.09 7.45
C CYS A 33 0.33 -5.41 8.11
N ALA A 34 -0.03 -6.57 7.55
CA ALA A 34 0.43 -7.88 8.02
C ALA A 34 1.95 -8.02 7.96
N ALA A 35 2.58 -7.52 6.88
CA ALA A 35 4.03 -7.56 6.73
C ALA A 35 4.78 -6.67 7.74
N LEU A 36 4.15 -5.59 8.22
CA LEU A 36 4.71 -4.68 9.22
C LEU A 36 4.37 -5.10 10.65
N ALA A 37 3.39 -5.99 10.83
CA ALA A 37 2.88 -6.40 12.13
C ALA A 37 3.88 -7.25 12.93
N GLU A 38 3.73 -7.23 14.25
CA GLU A 38 4.38 -8.20 15.13
C GLU A 38 3.55 -9.49 15.17
N GLY A 39 4.16 -10.62 14.81
CA GLY A 39 3.53 -11.95 14.81
C GLY A 39 3.10 -12.40 13.42
N THR A 40 2.18 -13.37 13.38
CA THR A 40 1.71 -14.03 12.16
C THR A 40 0.23 -13.74 11.94
N SER A 41 -0.10 -13.16 10.79
CA SER A 41 -1.47 -12.85 10.37
C SER A 41 -1.96 -13.88 9.35
N GLU A 42 -3.28 -14.10 9.35
CA GLU A 42 -3.99 -14.92 8.36
C GLU A 42 -4.90 -14.02 7.52
N LEU A 43 -4.70 -14.04 6.20
CA LEU A 43 -5.53 -13.28 5.25
C LEU A 43 -6.30 -14.26 4.38
N SER A 44 -7.64 -14.22 4.40
CA SER A 44 -8.52 -15.06 3.59
C SER A 44 -9.24 -14.25 2.50
N GLY A 45 -9.63 -14.90 1.41
CA GLY A 45 -10.28 -14.26 0.27
C GLY A 45 -9.38 -13.32 -0.55
N VAL A 46 -8.05 -13.47 -0.46
CA VAL A 46 -7.10 -12.59 -1.14
C VAL A 46 -7.20 -12.70 -2.67
N LEU A 47 -6.98 -11.59 -3.34
CA LEU A 47 -6.84 -11.56 -4.80
C LEU A 47 -5.38 -11.86 -5.19
N PHE A 48 -5.18 -12.83 -6.09
CA PHE A 48 -3.90 -13.04 -6.79
C PHE A 48 -3.98 -12.47 -8.21
N ALA A 49 -3.44 -11.26 -8.40
CA ALA A 49 -3.40 -10.53 -9.67
C ALA A 49 -2.10 -9.70 -9.73
N ASP A 50 -1.74 -9.16 -10.89
CA ASP A 50 -0.44 -8.48 -11.09
C ASP A 50 -0.11 -7.41 -10.03
N ASP A 51 -1.08 -6.60 -9.61
CA ASP A 51 -0.88 -5.59 -8.57
C ASP A 51 -0.62 -6.19 -7.18
N THR A 52 -1.34 -7.25 -6.81
CA THR A 52 -1.19 -7.92 -5.52
C THR A 52 0.03 -8.83 -5.48
N GLU A 53 0.40 -9.42 -6.62
CA GLU A 53 1.67 -10.12 -6.79
C GLU A 53 2.86 -9.17 -6.62
N ALA A 54 2.77 -7.95 -7.17
CA ALA A 54 3.79 -6.93 -6.96
C ALA A 54 3.93 -6.55 -5.46
N MET A 55 2.82 -6.43 -4.75
CA MET A 55 2.83 -6.17 -3.30
C MET A 55 3.41 -7.36 -2.54
N LEU A 56 3.05 -8.59 -2.91
CA LEU A 56 3.56 -9.82 -2.31
C LEU A 56 5.09 -9.92 -2.44
N GLU A 57 5.64 -9.62 -3.61
CA GLU A 57 7.09 -9.57 -3.81
C GLU A 57 7.73 -8.42 -3.03
N ALA A 58 7.11 -7.26 -3.00
CA ALA A 58 7.61 -6.11 -2.26
C ALA A 58 7.72 -6.41 -0.76
N VAL A 59 6.67 -6.94 -0.12
CA VAL A 59 6.71 -7.26 1.33
C VAL A 59 7.71 -8.35 1.67
N LYS A 60 7.89 -9.35 0.80
CA LYS A 60 8.98 -10.34 0.95
C LYS A 60 10.36 -9.69 0.87
N SER A 61 10.52 -8.71 -0.03
CA SER A 61 11.77 -7.95 -0.15
C SER A 61 12.02 -7.03 1.04
N LEU A 62 10.98 -6.61 1.77
CA LEU A 62 11.10 -5.92 3.06
C LEU A 62 11.56 -6.86 4.18
N GLY A 63 11.44 -8.18 4.01
CA GLY A 63 11.86 -9.21 4.96
C GLY A 63 10.70 -9.96 5.63
N ALA A 64 9.44 -9.74 5.25
CA ALA A 64 8.33 -10.52 5.74
C ALA A 64 8.35 -11.96 5.16
N GLU A 65 7.95 -12.95 5.97
CA GLU A 65 7.78 -14.33 5.50
C GLU A 65 6.33 -14.55 5.08
N VAL A 66 6.11 -15.02 3.86
CA VAL A 66 4.75 -15.26 3.36
C VAL A 66 4.61 -16.67 2.84
N LYS A 67 3.64 -17.41 3.40
CA LYS A 67 3.18 -18.70 2.89
C LYS A 67 1.89 -18.49 2.12
N GLU A 68 1.85 -19.00 0.90
CA GLU A 68 0.75 -18.84 -0.04
C GLU A 68 -0.08 -20.10 -0.14
N HIS A 69 -1.38 -20.01 0.14
CA HIS A 69 -2.37 -21.08 -0.03
C HIS A 69 -3.32 -20.70 -1.17
N ARG A 70 -2.79 -20.73 -2.41
CA ARG A 70 -3.47 -20.21 -3.61
C ARG A 70 -4.80 -20.88 -3.91
N SER A 71 -4.92 -22.19 -3.67
CA SER A 71 -6.18 -22.94 -3.84
C SER A 71 -7.28 -22.50 -2.87
N GLU A 72 -6.89 -21.97 -1.73
CA GLU A 72 -7.78 -21.48 -0.66
C GLU A 72 -7.96 -19.97 -0.68
N LEU A 73 -7.30 -19.29 -1.63
CA LEU A 73 -7.25 -17.83 -1.70
C LEU A 73 -6.81 -17.19 -0.37
N SER A 74 -5.79 -17.78 0.28
CA SER A 74 -5.32 -17.30 1.58
C SER A 74 -3.80 -17.13 1.64
N LEU A 75 -3.35 -16.27 2.57
CA LEU A 75 -1.96 -15.99 2.88
C LEU A 75 -1.73 -16.07 4.38
N GLN A 76 -0.66 -16.73 4.80
CA GLN A 76 -0.11 -16.60 6.14
C GLN A 76 1.11 -15.70 6.09
N VAL A 77 1.10 -14.58 6.83
CA VAL A 77 2.13 -13.56 6.79
C VAL A 77 2.75 -13.39 8.17
N THR A 78 4.03 -13.76 8.31
CA THR A 78 4.83 -13.43 9.49
C THR A 78 5.53 -12.10 9.23
N GLY A 79 5.13 -11.08 9.97
CA GLY A 79 5.58 -9.73 9.75
C GLY A 79 6.90 -9.40 10.44
N LEU A 80 7.41 -8.18 10.17
CA LEU A 80 8.70 -7.68 10.64
C LEU A 80 8.67 -7.26 12.12
N GLY A 81 7.49 -6.96 12.67
CA GLY A 81 7.34 -6.36 14.00
C GLY A 81 7.86 -4.94 14.09
N GLY A 82 7.84 -4.18 12.98
CA GLY A 82 8.30 -2.80 12.97
C GLY A 82 8.94 -2.35 11.65
N ARG A 83 10.02 -1.58 11.77
CA ARG A 83 10.69 -0.93 10.64
C ARG A 83 11.56 -1.90 9.83
N PRO A 84 11.52 -1.86 8.50
CA PRO A 84 12.41 -2.66 7.66
C PRO A 84 13.86 -2.14 7.69
N SER A 85 14.81 -3.03 7.41
CA SER A 85 16.22 -2.69 7.22
C SER A 85 16.71 -3.17 5.86
N PHE A 86 17.52 -2.36 5.20
CA PHE A 86 17.96 -2.58 3.84
C PHE A 86 19.48 -2.64 3.74
N ASN A 87 19.98 -3.45 2.82
CA ASN A 87 21.37 -3.50 2.44
C ASN A 87 21.46 -3.39 0.92
N ASP A 88 21.34 -2.15 0.40
CA ASP A 88 21.30 -1.86 -1.04
C ASP A 88 20.24 -2.70 -1.77
N SER A 89 19.00 -2.65 -1.25
CA SER A 89 17.90 -3.48 -1.71
C SER A 89 17.14 -2.81 -2.83
N VAL A 90 16.84 -3.54 -3.90
CA VAL A 90 15.96 -3.06 -4.98
C VAL A 90 14.57 -3.63 -4.81
N ILE A 91 13.57 -2.77 -4.62
CA ILE A 91 12.17 -3.14 -4.52
C ILE A 91 11.50 -2.88 -5.88
N ASN A 92 11.19 -3.97 -6.58
CA ASN A 92 10.56 -3.91 -7.89
C ASN A 92 9.03 -3.99 -7.75
N CYS A 93 8.34 -2.89 -8.06
CA CYS A 93 6.89 -2.80 -8.01
C CYS A 93 6.19 -3.23 -9.31
N ARG A 94 6.89 -3.87 -10.26
CA ARG A 94 6.37 -4.27 -11.56
C ARG A 94 5.66 -3.09 -12.26
N SER A 95 4.35 -3.18 -12.53
CA SER A 95 3.53 -2.08 -13.06
C SER A 95 2.54 -1.51 -12.05
N SER A 96 2.64 -1.90 -10.77
CA SER A 96 1.69 -1.54 -9.72
C SER A 96 1.94 -0.15 -9.14
N GLY A 97 1.08 0.80 -9.49
CA GLY A 97 1.09 2.13 -8.87
C GLY A 97 0.68 2.11 -7.40
N THR A 98 -0.17 1.17 -6.99
CA THR A 98 -0.58 1.03 -5.59
C THR A 98 0.60 0.56 -4.74
N THR A 99 1.26 -0.51 -5.16
CA THR A 99 2.44 -1.05 -4.45
C THR A 99 3.51 0.01 -4.28
N SER A 100 3.90 0.68 -5.37
CA SER A 100 4.98 1.67 -5.31
C SER A 100 4.67 2.86 -4.39
N ARG A 101 3.43 3.35 -4.39
CA ARG A 101 3.00 4.47 -3.54
C ARG A 101 2.83 4.09 -2.07
N PHE A 102 2.52 2.83 -1.77
CA PHE A 102 2.43 2.34 -0.40
C PHE A 102 3.79 2.00 0.18
N ILE A 103 4.67 1.42 -0.61
CA ILE A 103 6.02 1.00 -0.19
C ILE A 103 6.96 2.19 0.02
N LEU A 104 6.88 3.24 -0.80
CA LEU A 104 7.78 4.39 -0.71
C LEU A 104 7.87 5.02 0.70
N PRO A 105 6.76 5.35 1.39
CA PRO A 105 6.82 5.87 2.76
C PRO A 105 7.32 4.86 3.79
N VAL A 106 7.11 3.55 3.56
CA VAL A 106 7.63 2.48 4.42
C VAL A 106 9.16 2.38 4.27
N LEU A 107 9.69 2.53 3.04
CA LEU A 107 11.14 2.59 2.84
C LEU A 107 11.75 3.77 3.59
N ALA A 108 11.12 4.95 3.53
CA ALA A 108 11.58 6.14 4.27
C ALA A 108 11.60 5.95 5.80
N ALA A 109 10.70 5.11 6.35
CA ALA A 109 10.66 4.77 7.77
C ALA A 109 11.77 3.80 8.20
N GLY A 110 12.38 3.09 7.27
CA GLY A 110 13.36 2.03 7.53
C GLY A 110 14.76 2.53 7.83
N ARG A 111 15.74 1.64 7.67
CA ARG A 111 17.17 1.94 7.82
C ARG A 111 17.97 1.33 6.68
N GLY A 112 18.91 2.11 6.11
CA GLY A 112 19.84 1.66 5.07
C GLY A 112 19.50 2.22 3.69
N LEU A 113 20.06 1.61 2.64
CA LEU A 113 19.88 2.04 1.25
C LEU A 113 18.89 1.15 0.54
N ALA A 114 17.88 1.76 -0.09
CA ALA A 114 16.90 1.07 -0.92
C ALA A 114 16.66 1.82 -2.23
N THR A 115 16.37 1.08 -3.28
CA THR A 115 15.90 1.61 -4.57
C THR A 115 14.49 1.12 -4.83
N LEU A 116 13.56 2.05 -5.05
CA LEU A 116 12.21 1.74 -5.52
C LEU A 116 12.14 1.88 -7.03
N ASP A 117 11.71 0.83 -7.71
CA ASP A 117 11.67 0.81 -9.18
C ASP A 117 10.48 -0.02 -9.71
N GLY A 118 10.33 -0.05 -11.03
CA GLY A 118 9.33 -0.83 -11.71
C GLY A 118 9.45 -0.77 -13.24
N SER A 119 8.38 -1.17 -13.93
CA SER A 119 8.33 -1.14 -15.40
C SER A 119 8.42 0.28 -15.95
N GLU A 120 8.77 0.42 -17.23
CA GLU A 120 8.79 1.73 -17.92
C GLU A 120 7.43 2.45 -17.83
N GLN A 121 6.32 1.70 -17.86
CA GLN A 121 4.98 2.26 -17.69
C GLN A 121 4.77 2.82 -16.26
N LEU A 122 5.33 2.17 -15.24
CA LEU A 122 5.24 2.65 -13.86
C LEU A 122 6.15 3.86 -13.64
N ARG A 123 7.36 3.84 -14.20
CA ARG A 123 8.34 4.92 -14.08
C ARG A 123 7.79 6.27 -14.55
N SER A 124 6.96 6.28 -15.61
CA SER A 124 6.34 7.50 -16.14
C SER A 124 5.14 8.03 -15.34
N ARG A 125 4.76 7.37 -14.24
CA ARG A 125 3.68 7.86 -13.37
C ARG A 125 4.19 8.91 -12.40
N PRO A 126 3.36 9.92 -12.04
CA PRO A 126 3.79 10.99 -11.13
C PRO A 126 3.95 10.50 -9.69
N PHE A 127 5.05 10.93 -9.04
CA PHE A 127 5.35 10.75 -7.62
C PHE A 127 5.73 12.08 -6.94
N ALA A 128 5.79 13.17 -7.67
CA ALA A 128 6.32 14.46 -7.22
C ALA A 128 5.76 14.92 -5.86
N GLU A 129 4.46 14.76 -5.63
CA GLU A 129 3.82 15.19 -4.37
C GLU A 129 4.24 14.33 -3.19
N GLN A 130 4.25 13.00 -3.37
CA GLN A 130 4.68 12.11 -2.30
C GLN A 130 6.18 12.27 -1.99
N ILE A 131 7.00 12.49 -3.01
CA ILE A 131 8.43 12.83 -2.86
C ILE A 131 8.58 14.14 -2.07
N SER A 132 7.82 15.17 -2.43
CA SER A 132 7.86 16.47 -1.74
C SER A 132 7.45 16.34 -0.27
N ALA A 133 6.40 15.58 0.02
CA ALA A 133 5.95 15.31 1.38
C ALA A 133 7.01 14.59 2.21
N LEU A 134 7.64 13.54 1.67
CA LEU A 134 8.71 12.81 2.36
C LEU A 134 9.97 13.66 2.56
N ARG A 135 10.35 14.50 1.59
CA ARG A 135 11.45 15.45 1.74
C ARG A 135 11.16 16.52 2.81
N ALA A 136 9.92 16.99 2.91
CA ALA A 136 9.52 17.92 3.97
C ALA A 136 9.68 17.32 5.37
N LEU A 137 9.52 15.99 5.50
CA LEU A 137 9.80 15.25 6.74
C LEU A 137 11.30 14.99 6.97
N GLY A 138 12.17 15.34 6.03
CA GLY A 138 13.63 15.15 6.12
C GLY A 138 14.16 13.87 5.47
N CYS A 139 13.36 13.18 4.65
CA CYS A 139 13.82 11.99 3.92
C CYS A 139 14.88 12.36 2.87
N ASP A 140 16.02 11.68 2.88
CA ASP A 140 17.02 11.75 1.82
C ASP A 140 16.59 10.81 0.69
N LEU A 141 16.10 11.42 -0.37
CA LEU A 141 15.49 10.73 -1.50
C LEU A 141 15.93 11.39 -2.82
N LYS A 142 16.37 10.57 -3.78
CA LYS A 142 16.89 11.04 -5.06
C LYS A 142 16.20 10.32 -6.22
N GLU A 143 15.70 11.09 -7.17
CA GLU A 143 15.27 10.60 -8.49
C GLU A 143 16.50 10.33 -9.35
N THR A 144 16.63 9.11 -9.88
CA THR A 144 17.82 8.71 -10.62
C THR A 144 17.73 8.95 -12.11
N ARG A 145 16.53 9.25 -12.64
CA ARG A 145 16.29 9.53 -14.06
C ARG A 145 15.56 10.86 -14.26
N THR A 146 14.25 10.89 -14.04
CA THR A 146 13.38 12.04 -14.28
C THR A 146 12.84 12.58 -12.96
N LEU A 147 12.80 13.89 -12.79
CA LEU A 147 12.24 14.53 -11.59
C LEU A 147 10.76 14.15 -11.41
N GLY A 148 10.41 13.74 -10.21
CA GLY A 148 9.04 13.35 -9.85
C GLY A 148 8.62 11.97 -10.33
N GLU A 149 9.55 11.13 -10.82
CA GLU A 149 9.31 9.80 -11.36
C GLU A 149 10.26 8.75 -10.74
N LEU A 150 9.97 7.46 -10.99
CA LEU A 150 10.87 6.35 -10.63
C LEU A 150 12.03 6.23 -11.65
N PRO A 151 13.17 5.61 -11.30
CA PRO A 151 13.51 5.01 -10.00
C PRO A 151 13.88 6.04 -8.94
N LEU A 152 13.64 5.67 -7.66
CA LEU A 152 13.97 6.48 -6.50
C LEU A 152 15.00 5.74 -5.65
N GLU A 153 16.12 6.40 -5.34
CA GLU A 153 17.07 5.98 -4.31
C GLU A 153 16.67 6.62 -2.98
N ILE A 154 16.56 5.84 -1.92
CA ILE A 154 16.18 6.27 -0.58
C ILE A 154 17.30 5.89 0.38
N VAL A 155 17.91 6.91 1.02
CA VAL A 155 18.79 6.71 2.17
C VAL A 155 17.92 6.79 3.41
N ALA A 156 17.51 5.63 3.91
CA ALA A 156 16.62 5.52 5.06
C ALA A 156 17.44 5.62 6.36
N ASP A 157 17.08 6.60 7.19
CA ASP A 157 17.69 6.84 8.52
C ASP A 157 16.59 7.07 9.56
N GLU A 158 15.66 6.12 9.63
CA GLU A 158 14.55 6.09 10.61
C GLU A 158 13.79 7.43 10.69
N LEU A 159 13.23 7.85 9.54
CA LEU A 159 12.48 9.10 9.44
C LEU A 159 11.55 9.32 10.64
N ALA A 160 11.71 10.46 11.29
CA ALA A 160 11.01 10.71 12.56
C ALA A 160 9.49 10.94 12.38
N GLY A 161 9.06 11.37 11.20
CA GLY A 161 7.69 11.82 10.97
C GLY A 161 7.48 13.26 11.43
N GLY A 162 6.24 13.63 11.72
CA GLY A 162 5.86 14.98 12.13
C GLY A 162 4.57 15.43 11.47
N GLU A 163 4.56 16.62 10.88
CA GLU A 163 3.39 17.24 10.28
C GLU A 163 3.66 17.61 8.83
N ILE A 164 2.72 17.29 7.94
CA ILE A 164 2.79 17.60 6.50
C ILE A 164 1.45 18.11 5.97
N GLU A 165 1.55 18.88 4.89
CA GLU A 165 0.42 19.19 4.02
C GLU A 165 0.57 18.46 2.69
N ILE A 166 -0.52 17.88 2.17
CA ILE A 166 -0.54 17.22 0.87
C ILE A 166 -1.83 17.57 0.12
N ALA A 167 -1.70 17.80 -1.19
CA ALA A 167 -2.84 18.08 -2.04
C ALA A 167 -3.73 16.83 -2.18
N ALA A 168 -4.99 16.95 -1.78
CA ALA A 168 -5.96 15.85 -1.74
C ALA A 168 -6.55 15.50 -3.12
N ASP A 169 -6.34 16.35 -4.11
CA ASP A 169 -6.88 16.21 -5.46
C ASP A 169 -6.00 15.38 -6.40
N SER A 170 -4.76 15.09 -6.01
CA SER A 170 -3.83 14.34 -6.86
C SER A 170 -4.03 12.83 -6.82
N SER A 171 -4.00 12.21 -5.68
CA SER A 171 -4.25 10.76 -5.52
C SER A 171 -4.45 10.35 -4.06
N SER A 172 -5.57 9.68 -3.78
CA SER A 172 -5.79 9.04 -2.47
C SER A 172 -4.74 7.99 -2.11
N GLN A 173 -3.99 7.46 -3.08
CA GLN A 173 -2.93 6.49 -2.84
C GLN A 173 -1.71 7.12 -2.14
N PHE A 174 -1.42 8.40 -2.40
CA PHE A 174 -0.34 9.09 -1.67
C PHE A 174 -0.67 9.23 -0.20
N VAL A 175 -1.89 9.67 0.11
CA VAL A 175 -2.40 9.78 1.48
C VAL A 175 -2.43 8.40 2.15
N SER A 176 -2.99 7.39 1.49
CA SER A 176 -3.04 6.01 2.01
C SER A 176 -1.65 5.45 2.31
N GLY A 177 -0.67 5.63 1.43
CA GLY A 177 0.70 5.17 1.66
C GLY A 177 1.36 5.84 2.86
N LEU A 178 1.17 7.16 3.03
CA LEU A 178 1.67 7.91 4.18
C LEU A 178 1.01 7.45 5.48
N LEU A 179 -0.31 7.23 5.49
CA LEU A 179 -1.03 6.70 6.65
C LEU A 179 -0.52 5.31 7.05
N LEU A 180 -0.37 4.40 6.08
CA LEU A 180 0.11 3.02 6.33
C LEU A 180 1.53 2.98 6.92
N ALA A 181 2.39 3.94 6.58
CA ALA A 181 3.74 4.03 7.12
C ALA A 181 3.83 4.82 8.44
N ALA A 182 2.83 5.65 8.73
CA ALA A 182 2.85 6.60 9.85
C ALA A 182 3.16 5.99 11.23
N PRO A 183 2.65 4.78 11.60
CA PRO A 183 2.98 4.18 12.90
C PRO A 183 4.47 3.88 13.05
N LEU A 184 5.18 3.68 11.95
CA LEU A 184 6.62 3.41 11.95
C LEU A 184 7.47 4.65 12.27
N TYR A 185 6.94 5.86 12.11
CA TYR A 185 7.66 7.09 12.41
C TYR A 185 7.66 7.35 13.93
N SER A 186 8.82 7.71 14.50
CA SER A 186 8.97 7.82 15.95
C SER A 186 8.09 8.91 16.60
N LYS A 187 7.66 9.91 15.80
CA LYS A 187 6.71 10.96 16.20
C LYS A 187 5.30 10.74 15.65
N GLY A 188 5.08 9.62 14.94
CA GLY A 188 3.87 9.47 14.15
C GLY A 188 3.79 10.44 12.98
N LEU A 189 2.59 10.69 12.48
CA LEU A 189 2.36 11.59 11.35
C LEU A 189 1.01 12.30 11.48
N THR A 190 1.03 13.64 11.31
CA THR A 190 -0.17 14.44 11.10
C THR A 190 -0.22 14.86 9.63
N ILE A 191 -1.30 14.52 8.94
CA ILE A 191 -1.51 14.86 7.53
C ILE A 191 -2.62 15.87 7.40
N HIS A 192 -2.32 17.05 6.86
CA HIS A 192 -3.30 18.06 6.47
C HIS A 192 -3.57 17.94 4.97
N LEU A 193 -4.83 17.72 4.61
CA LEU A 193 -5.27 17.66 3.21
C LEU A 193 -5.66 19.05 2.75
N SER A 194 -5.03 19.56 1.70
CA SER A 194 -5.45 20.79 1.02
C SER A 194 -6.20 20.47 -0.27
N GLY A 195 -7.12 21.35 -0.66
CA GLY A 195 -7.93 21.15 -1.85
C GLY A 195 -9.14 20.22 -1.64
N LYS A 196 -9.69 19.73 -2.75
CA LYS A 196 -10.88 18.86 -2.73
C LYS A 196 -10.46 17.40 -2.65
N LEU A 197 -10.90 16.70 -1.60
CA LEU A 197 -10.62 15.27 -1.43
C LEU A 197 -11.26 14.45 -2.55
N VAL A 198 -10.43 13.78 -3.34
CA VAL A 198 -10.85 12.83 -4.38
C VAL A 198 -10.71 11.41 -3.85
N SER A 199 -11.71 10.58 -4.11
CA SER A 199 -11.66 9.15 -3.75
C SER A 199 -11.56 8.88 -2.23
N ARG A 200 -12.31 9.61 -1.42
CA ARG A 200 -12.44 9.45 0.04
C ARG A 200 -12.62 7.99 0.49
N PRO A 201 -13.45 7.15 -0.15
CA PRO A 201 -13.64 5.75 0.26
C PRO A 201 -12.34 4.92 0.34
N TYR A 202 -11.32 5.23 -0.47
CA TYR A 202 -10.05 4.52 -0.39
C TYR A 202 -9.19 4.92 0.82
N ILE A 203 -9.34 6.16 1.31
CA ILE A 203 -8.70 6.59 2.56
C ILE A 203 -9.43 5.94 3.74
N GLU A 204 -10.76 5.95 3.73
CA GLU A 204 -11.58 5.29 4.76
C GLU A 204 -11.28 3.78 4.84
N MET A 205 -11.14 3.10 3.68
CA MET A 205 -10.68 1.71 3.63
C MET A 205 -9.28 1.55 4.26
N THR A 206 -8.36 2.50 4.03
CA THR A 206 -7.04 2.46 4.65
C THR A 206 -7.13 2.57 6.16
N VAL A 207 -7.88 3.54 6.67
CA VAL A 207 -8.12 3.73 8.10
C VAL A 207 -8.69 2.45 8.72
N LYS A 208 -9.73 1.88 8.11
CA LYS A 208 -10.36 0.65 8.60
C LYS A 208 -9.38 -0.52 8.68
N VAL A 209 -8.57 -0.73 7.65
CA VAL A 209 -7.55 -1.81 7.67
C VAL A 209 -6.51 -1.54 8.75
N MET A 210 -6.04 -0.30 8.94
CA MET A 210 -5.10 0.03 10.01
C MET A 210 -5.68 -0.29 11.40
N GLU A 211 -6.96 0.05 11.62
CA GLU A 211 -7.70 -0.26 12.85
C GLU A 211 -7.80 -1.77 13.09
N ASP A 212 -8.09 -2.58 12.05
CA ASP A 212 -8.15 -4.04 12.14
C ASP A 212 -6.79 -4.63 12.57
N PHE A 213 -5.68 -3.96 12.26
CA PHE A 213 -4.34 -4.31 12.72
C PHE A 213 -3.89 -3.56 14.00
N GLY A 214 -4.82 -2.93 14.70
CA GLY A 214 -4.62 -2.33 16.02
C GLY A 214 -3.94 -0.95 16.01
N VAL A 215 -4.00 -0.22 14.91
CA VAL A 215 -3.51 1.16 14.79
C VAL A 215 -4.68 2.11 14.59
N ASP A 216 -4.92 2.95 15.59
CA ASP A 216 -5.96 3.96 15.53
C ASP A 216 -5.54 5.17 14.67
N VAL A 217 -6.49 5.69 13.91
CA VAL A 217 -6.32 6.92 13.11
C VAL A 217 -7.33 7.96 13.57
N GLU A 218 -6.84 9.00 14.20
CA GLU A 218 -7.69 10.12 14.61
C GLU A 218 -8.01 11.03 13.40
N GLN A 219 -9.24 11.49 13.31
CA GLN A 219 -9.68 12.46 12.32
C GLN A 219 -10.34 13.66 13.01
N PRO A 220 -9.54 14.65 13.49
CA PRO A 220 -10.05 15.81 14.21
C PRO A 220 -11.02 16.66 13.39
N ASN A 221 -10.90 16.63 12.08
CA ASN A 221 -11.78 17.30 11.11
C ASN A 221 -11.71 16.59 9.75
N GLU A 222 -12.48 17.05 8.77
CA GLU A 222 -12.60 16.40 7.46
C GLU A 222 -11.30 16.36 6.63
N SER A 223 -10.32 17.21 6.96
CA SER A 223 -9.08 17.38 6.21
C SER A 223 -7.82 17.00 7.00
N THR A 224 -7.94 16.51 8.23
CA THR A 224 -6.77 16.19 9.05
C THR A 224 -6.85 14.78 9.58
N TYR A 225 -5.76 14.02 9.39
CA TYR A 225 -5.56 12.68 9.93
C TYR A 225 -4.35 12.69 10.84
N VAL A 226 -4.45 12.05 12.00
CA VAL A 226 -3.38 11.92 12.97
C VAL A 226 -3.18 10.46 13.30
N VAL A 227 -1.93 9.98 13.13
CA VAL A 227 -1.52 8.62 13.48
C VAL A 227 -0.35 8.71 14.44
N HIS A 228 -0.49 8.13 15.60
CA HIS A 228 0.57 8.07 16.58
C HIS A 228 1.60 6.97 16.24
N SER A 229 2.82 7.14 16.75
CA SER A 229 3.84 6.10 16.69
C SER A 229 3.36 4.82 17.39
N GLY A 230 3.59 3.66 16.76
CA GLY A 230 3.15 2.38 17.28
C GLY A 230 3.56 1.22 16.38
N ASN A 231 3.04 0.04 16.69
CA ASN A 231 3.26 -1.15 15.88
C ASN A 231 1.92 -1.77 15.47
N TYR A 232 1.87 -2.28 14.27
CA TYR A 232 0.79 -3.16 13.84
C TYR A 232 0.85 -4.48 14.62
N ARG A 233 -0.31 -5.08 14.85
CA ARG A 233 -0.46 -6.38 15.52
C ARG A 233 -1.01 -7.39 14.53
N ALA A 234 -0.46 -8.59 14.56
CA ALA A 234 -0.97 -9.68 13.75
C ALA A 234 -2.44 -10.00 14.08
N THR A 235 -3.21 -10.27 13.04
CA THR A 235 -4.64 -10.55 13.15
C THR A 235 -5.12 -11.44 12.00
N GLU A 236 -6.37 -11.89 12.08
CA GLU A 236 -7.07 -12.58 11.00
C GLU A 236 -7.93 -11.56 10.25
N VAL A 237 -7.85 -11.54 8.91
CA VAL A 237 -8.61 -10.61 8.06
C VAL A 237 -9.26 -11.36 6.91
N ASP A 238 -10.56 -11.20 6.78
CA ASP A 238 -11.31 -11.62 5.60
C ASP A 238 -11.37 -10.47 4.60
N ILE A 239 -10.77 -10.69 3.42
CA ILE A 239 -10.77 -9.72 2.34
C ILE A 239 -12.16 -9.68 1.71
N GLU A 240 -12.79 -8.51 1.73
CA GLU A 240 -14.10 -8.33 1.12
C GLU A 240 -14.08 -8.61 -0.40
N PRO A 241 -15.15 -9.17 -0.97
CA PRO A 241 -15.30 -9.30 -2.41
C PRO A 241 -15.29 -7.93 -3.11
N ASP A 242 -14.68 -7.86 -4.29
CA ASP A 242 -14.63 -6.60 -5.07
C ASP A 242 -15.97 -6.35 -5.78
N ALA A 243 -16.82 -5.51 -5.19
CA ALA A 243 -18.11 -5.14 -5.76
C ALA A 243 -18.01 -4.46 -7.15
N THR A 244 -16.83 -3.97 -7.54
CA THR A 244 -16.60 -3.36 -8.86
C THR A 244 -16.23 -4.40 -9.92
N ALA A 245 -15.87 -5.62 -9.51
CA ALA A 245 -15.55 -6.76 -10.37
C ALA A 245 -16.73 -7.73 -10.54
N ALA A 246 -17.85 -7.48 -9.89
CA ALA A 246 -19.05 -8.31 -9.88
C ALA A 246 -19.90 -8.16 -11.16
#